data_1bd08f871421fd13410d762975a4b686
#
_entry.id   1bd08f871421fd13410d762975a4b686
#
_cell.length_a   1.000
_cell.length_b   1.000
_cell.length_c   1.000
_cell.angle_alpha   90.00
_cell.angle_beta   90.00
_cell.angle_gamma   90.00
#
_symmetry.space_group_name_H-M   'P 1'
#
loop_
_entity.id
_entity.type
_entity.pdbx_description
1 polymer ?
#
loop_
_entity_poly.entity_id
_entity_poly.type
_entity_poly.pdbx_seq_one_letter_code
_entity_poly.pdbx_strand_id
1 'polypeptide(L)'
;MVVTIVNVVVKPGNINQFIEATIENHNNSVKEKGNLRFDVLRERDNPAAFSLYEAYESDEASAAHKKTAHYLKWRETVKPWMAQPRKGIVHTIIAPVEKFAWKR
;
A
#
# COMPACT_ATOMS: atom_id res chain seq x y z
N MET A 1 -0.14 15.77 5.81
CA MET A 1 0.30 14.39 5.49
C MET A 1 -0.69 13.37 6.05
N VAL A 2 -0.79 12.25 5.42
CA VAL A 2 -1.69 11.17 5.82
C VAL A 2 -1.01 9.83 5.56
N VAL A 3 -1.26 8.85 6.45
CA VAL A 3 -0.75 7.48 6.29
C VAL A 3 -1.94 6.53 6.31
N THR A 4 -1.99 5.63 5.33
CA THR A 4 -2.93 4.51 5.32
C THR A 4 -2.13 3.22 5.46
N ILE A 5 -2.53 2.38 6.41
CA ILE A 5 -1.94 1.05 6.55
C ILE A 5 -2.98 0.04 6.10
N VAL A 6 -2.64 -0.72 5.06
CA VAL A 6 -3.53 -1.73 4.49
C VAL A 6 -3.04 -3.11 4.91
N ASN A 7 -3.86 -3.83 5.66
CA ASN A 7 -3.55 -5.19 6.10
C ASN A 7 -4.20 -6.19 5.15
N VAL A 8 -3.41 -7.16 4.68
CA VAL A 8 -3.82 -8.14 3.67
C VAL A 8 -3.40 -9.52 4.11
N VAL A 9 -4.32 -10.48 3.99
CA VAL A 9 -3.99 -11.91 4.14
C VAL A 9 -4.33 -12.59 2.83
N VAL A 10 -3.34 -13.24 2.24
CA VAL A 10 -3.42 -13.84 0.90
C VAL A 10 -3.61 -15.34 1.00
N LYS A 11 -4.35 -15.92 0.08
CA LYS A 11 -4.47 -17.38 -0.02
C LYS A 11 -3.09 -18.00 -0.22
N PRO A 12 -2.75 -19.12 0.46
CA PRO A 12 -1.41 -19.69 0.41
C PRO A 12 -0.89 -19.99 -1.01
N GLY A 13 -1.77 -20.35 -1.93
CA GLY A 13 -1.39 -20.66 -3.32
C GLY A 13 -1.09 -19.44 -4.18
N ASN A 14 -1.32 -18.22 -3.67
CA ASN A 14 -1.21 -16.99 -4.46
C ASN A 14 -0.21 -15.99 -3.89
N ILE A 15 0.65 -16.42 -2.96
CA ILE A 15 1.61 -15.53 -2.28
C ILE A 15 2.57 -14.88 -3.27
N ASN A 16 3.21 -15.66 -4.13
CA ASN A 16 4.19 -15.13 -5.07
C ASN A 16 3.56 -14.20 -6.11
N GLN A 17 2.36 -14.54 -6.58
CA GLN A 17 1.62 -13.70 -7.51
C GLN A 17 1.24 -12.36 -6.88
N PHE A 18 0.83 -12.39 -5.61
CA PHE A 18 0.51 -11.17 -4.87
C PHE A 18 1.74 -10.29 -4.73
N ILE A 19 2.90 -10.87 -4.40
CA ILE A 19 4.15 -10.12 -4.26
C ILE A 19 4.50 -9.43 -5.58
N GLU A 20 4.45 -10.15 -6.70
CA GLU A 20 4.77 -9.58 -8.01
C GLU A 20 3.84 -8.41 -8.37
N ALA A 21 2.53 -8.62 -8.23
CA ALA A 21 1.54 -7.59 -8.54
C ALA A 21 1.70 -6.37 -7.63
N THR A 22 2.04 -6.59 -6.37
CA THR A 22 2.18 -5.52 -5.38
C THR A 22 3.48 -4.75 -5.57
N ILE A 23 4.57 -5.40 -5.99
CA ILE A 23 5.81 -4.72 -6.36
C ILE A 23 5.57 -3.79 -7.56
N GLU A 24 4.82 -4.23 -8.56
CA GLU A 24 4.47 -3.39 -9.70
C GLU A 24 3.71 -2.14 -9.25
N ASN A 25 2.71 -2.32 -8.39
CA ASN A 25 1.95 -1.21 -7.84
C ASN A 25 2.85 -0.27 -7.03
N HIS A 26 3.75 -0.83 -6.22
CA HIS A 26 4.75 -0.05 -5.48
C HIS A 26 5.61 0.81 -6.41
N ASN A 27 6.17 0.20 -7.46
CA ASN A 27 7.05 0.90 -8.39
C ASN A 27 6.37 2.09 -9.07
N ASN A 28 5.08 1.99 -9.34
CA ASN A 28 4.32 3.07 -9.95
C ASN A 28 3.83 4.09 -8.91
N SER A 29 3.48 3.61 -7.72
CA SER A 29 2.97 4.48 -6.66
C SER A 29 4.01 5.47 -6.16
N VAL A 30 5.28 5.04 -6.04
CA VAL A 30 6.35 5.93 -5.57
C VAL A 30 6.67 7.06 -6.55
N LYS A 31 6.19 6.96 -7.79
CA LYS A 31 6.34 8.00 -8.80
C LYS A 31 5.18 9.01 -8.79
N GLU A 32 4.13 8.74 -8.04
CA GLU A 32 2.97 9.65 -7.97
C GLU A 32 3.37 10.96 -7.30
N LYS A 33 2.84 12.05 -7.84
CA LYS A 33 2.99 13.36 -7.21
C LYS A 33 2.31 13.31 -5.84
N GLY A 34 3.03 13.71 -4.82
CA GLY A 34 2.51 13.70 -3.47
C GLY A 34 2.72 12.41 -2.69
N ASN A 35 3.25 11.37 -3.32
CA ASN A 35 3.63 10.16 -2.59
C ASN A 35 4.91 10.40 -1.80
N LEU A 36 4.90 10.04 -0.52
CA LEU A 36 6.07 10.11 0.36
C LEU A 36 6.69 8.73 0.56
N ARG A 37 5.87 7.70 0.74
CA ARG A 37 6.31 6.32 0.90
C ARG A 37 5.23 5.38 0.42
N PHE A 38 5.65 4.24 -0.06
CA PHE A 38 4.76 3.11 -0.33
C PHE A 38 5.56 1.85 -0.02
N ASP A 39 5.50 1.40 1.23
CA ASP A 39 6.27 0.25 1.70
C ASP A 39 5.41 -1.00 1.66
N VAL A 40 6.01 -2.10 1.19
CA VAL A 40 5.37 -3.40 1.16
C VAL A 40 6.08 -4.27 2.18
N LEU A 41 5.36 -4.66 3.23
CA LEU A 41 5.91 -5.40 4.35
C LEU A 41 5.20 -6.75 4.46
N ARG A 42 5.94 -7.75 4.89
CA ARG A 42 5.39 -9.09 5.17
C ARG A 42 5.70 -9.47 6.60
N GLU A 43 4.74 -10.06 7.30
CA GLU A 43 5.00 -10.57 8.65
C GLU A 43 6.08 -11.65 8.59
N ARG A 44 7.01 -11.58 9.54
CA ARG A 44 8.12 -12.53 9.57
C ARG A 44 7.64 -13.97 9.78
N ASP A 45 6.64 -14.14 10.62
CA ASP A 45 6.17 -15.48 11.03
C ASP A 45 4.91 -15.94 10.29
N ASN A 46 4.41 -15.13 9.38
CA ASN A 46 3.25 -15.50 8.54
C ASN A 46 3.47 -15.01 7.10
N PRO A 47 3.98 -15.88 6.22
CA PRO A 47 4.32 -15.47 4.85
C PRO A 47 3.14 -15.04 4.00
N ALA A 48 1.90 -15.26 4.44
CA ALA A 48 0.69 -14.86 3.73
C ALA A 48 0.14 -13.51 4.21
N ALA A 49 0.70 -12.92 5.27
CA ALA A 49 0.21 -11.68 5.85
C ALA A 49 1.11 -10.50 5.51
N PHE A 50 0.51 -9.46 4.93
CA PHE A 50 1.22 -8.27 4.44
C PHE A 50 0.63 -7.01 5.03
N SER A 51 1.46 -5.97 5.10
CA SER A 51 1.03 -4.61 5.42
C SER A 51 1.58 -3.67 4.36
N LEU A 52 0.72 -2.83 3.80
CA LEU A 52 1.12 -1.78 2.88
C LEU A 52 1.08 -0.47 3.65
N TYR A 53 2.23 0.19 3.74
CA TYR A 53 2.38 1.45 4.46
C TYR A 53 2.45 2.58 3.43
N GLU A 54 1.37 3.34 3.31
CA GLU A 54 1.19 4.31 2.23
C GLU A 54 1.10 5.71 2.81
N ALA A 55 2.14 6.51 2.59
CA ALA A 55 2.22 7.88 3.08
C ALA A 55 2.13 8.89 1.94
N TYR A 56 1.26 9.89 2.10
CA TYR A 56 1.00 10.93 1.10
C TYR A 56 1.06 12.31 1.74
N GLU A 57 1.39 13.32 0.91
CA GLU A 57 1.48 14.72 1.36
C GLU A 57 0.16 15.28 1.88
N SER A 58 -0.96 14.78 1.33
CA SER A 58 -2.29 15.33 1.60
C SER A 58 -3.36 14.27 1.39
N ASP A 59 -4.56 14.55 1.87
CA ASP A 59 -5.72 13.70 1.60
C ASP A 59 -6.02 13.65 0.11
N GLU A 60 -5.83 14.76 -0.61
CA GLU A 60 -6.06 14.82 -2.06
C GLU A 60 -5.10 13.91 -2.81
N ALA A 61 -3.83 13.89 -2.42
CA ALA A 61 -2.82 13.02 -3.03
C ALA A 61 -3.13 11.55 -2.76
N SER A 62 -3.56 11.24 -1.52
CA SER A 62 -3.98 9.88 -1.16
C SER A 62 -5.20 9.44 -1.95
N ALA A 63 -6.17 10.32 -2.12
CA ALA A 63 -7.36 10.02 -2.92
C ALA A 63 -7.02 9.84 -4.40
N ALA A 64 -6.09 10.65 -4.92
CA ALA A 64 -5.65 10.56 -6.32
C ALA A 64 -5.00 9.21 -6.62
N HIS A 65 -4.26 8.64 -5.65
CA HIS A 65 -3.67 7.30 -5.78
C HIS A 65 -4.73 6.27 -6.19
N LYS A 66 -5.90 6.31 -5.57
CA LYS A 66 -6.97 5.33 -5.82
C LYS A 66 -7.65 5.50 -7.17
N LYS A 67 -7.32 6.55 -7.91
CA LYS A 67 -7.84 6.79 -9.26
C LYS A 67 -6.82 6.45 -10.34
N THR A 68 -5.59 6.06 -9.96
CA THR A 68 -4.54 5.74 -10.91
C THR A 68 -4.81 4.41 -11.59
N ALA A 69 -4.29 4.26 -12.81
CA ALA A 69 -4.41 3.01 -13.56
C ALA A 69 -3.73 1.86 -12.83
N HIS A 70 -2.57 2.10 -12.23
CA HIS A 70 -1.84 1.04 -11.52
C HIS A 70 -2.57 0.58 -10.25
N TYR A 71 -3.22 1.46 -9.52
CA TYR A 71 -4.01 1.06 -8.35
C TYR A 71 -5.22 0.22 -8.79
N LEU A 72 -5.96 0.69 -9.79
CA LEU A 72 -7.16 -0.01 -10.28
C LEU A 72 -6.80 -1.40 -10.81
N LYS A 73 -5.70 -1.51 -11.55
CA LYS A 73 -5.19 -2.79 -12.03
C LYS A 73 -4.85 -3.70 -10.87
N TRP A 74 -4.10 -3.19 -9.90
CA TRP A 74 -3.71 -3.96 -8.72
C TRP A 74 -4.94 -4.48 -7.96
N ARG A 75 -5.89 -3.60 -7.70
CA ARG A 75 -7.10 -3.94 -6.95
C ARG A 75 -7.86 -5.10 -7.59
N GLU A 76 -8.04 -5.07 -8.90
CA GLU A 76 -8.75 -6.12 -9.61
C GLU A 76 -7.93 -7.41 -9.71
N THR A 77 -6.63 -7.28 -9.89
CA THR A 77 -5.73 -8.44 -10.03
C THR A 77 -5.65 -9.25 -8.74
N VAL A 78 -5.52 -8.58 -7.59
CA VAL A 78 -5.32 -9.28 -6.30
C VAL A 78 -6.63 -9.73 -5.65
N LYS A 79 -7.76 -9.20 -6.09
CA LYS A 79 -9.07 -9.48 -5.49
C LYS A 79 -9.35 -10.97 -5.28
N PRO A 80 -9.16 -11.87 -6.27
CA PRO A 80 -9.44 -13.29 -6.08
C PRO A 80 -8.44 -14.00 -5.16
N TRP A 81 -7.33 -13.35 -4.82
CA TRP A 81 -6.28 -13.95 -3.98
C TRP A 81 -6.43 -13.65 -2.49
N MET A 82 -7.41 -12.84 -2.11
CA MET A 82 -7.64 -12.48 -0.72
C MET A 82 -8.22 -13.65 0.07
N ALA A 83 -7.55 -14.05 1.15
CA ALA A 83 -8.07 -15.05 2.08
C ALA A 83 -9.19 -14.47 2.95
N GLN A 84 -9.16 -13.14 3.14
CA GLN A 84 -10.17 -12.38 3.86
C GLN A 84 -10.18 -10.96 3.29
N PRO A 85 -11.22 -10.16 3.51
CA PRO A 85 -11.24 -8.78 3.01
C PRO A 85 -10.04 -8.00 3.55
N ARG A 86 -9.36 -7.27 2.66
CA ARG A 86 -8.27 -6.40 3.11
C ARG A 86 -8.84 -5.22 3.88
N LYS A 87 -8.05 -4.71 4.83
CA LYS A 87 -8.49 -3.63 5.70
C LYS A 87 -7.50 -2.47 5.64
N GLY A 88 -7.99 -1.33 5.18
CA GLY A 88 -7.21 -0.09 5.16
C GLY A 88 -7.65 0.81 6.31
N ILE A 89 -6.68 1.28 7.10
CA ILE A 89 -6.94 2.19 8.20
C ILE A 89 -6.15 3.46 7.97
N VAL A 90 -6.86 4.59 7.94
CA VAL A 90 -6.26 5.91 7.76
C VAL A 90 -5.78 6.45 9.10
N HIS A 91 -4.56 6.99 9.11
CA HIS A 91 -3.92 7.51 10.32
C HIS A 91 -3.56 8.97 10.16
N THR A 92 -3.68 9.73 11.24
CA THR A 92 -3.08 11.05 11.33
C THR A 92 -1.68 10.91 11.92
N ILE A 93 -0.78 11.84 11.58
CA ILE A 93 0.62 11.73 11.98
C ILE A 93 0.87 12.56 13.22
N ILE A 94 1.38 11.92 14.26
CA ILE A 94 1.80 12.61 15.49
C ILE A 94 3.27 13.04 15.33
N ALA A 95 4.10 12.15 14.77
CA ALA A 95 5.52 12.40 14.51
C ALA A 95 6.00 11.44 13.43
N PRO A 96 6.85 11.85 12.49
CA PRO A 96 7.35 13.22 12.31
C PRO A 96 6.30 14.09 11.62
N VAL A 97 6.29 15.40 11.93
CA VAL A 97 5.32 16.35 11.36
C VAL A 97 5.87 17.10 10.14
N GLU A 98 7.19 17.19 9.99
CA GLU A 98 7.81 17.84 8.84
C GLU A 98 7.93 16.86 7.68
N LYS A 99 7.46 17.31 6.53
CA LYS A 99 7.48 16.53 5.30
C LYS A 99 8.89 16.02 4.93
N PHE A 100 9.93 16.83 5.14
CA PHE A 100 11.29 16.45 4.80
C PHE A 100 11.81 15.25 5.61
N ALA A 101 11.20 14.97 6.75
CA ALA A 101 11.57 13.81 7.57
C ALA A 101 11.04 12.49 7.00
N TRP A 102 10.24 12.54 5.94
CA TRP A 102 9.65 11.37 5.26
C TRP A 102 10.43 10.97 4.01
N LYS A 103 11.72 11.17 4.00
CA LYS A 103 12.56 10.81 2.85
C LYS A 103 12.58 9.30 2.61
N ARG A 104 12.61 8.96 1.33
CA ARG A 104 12.82 7.58 0.90
C ARG A 104 14.28 7.17 1.04
#